data_9533bd59582212c225cf30451ada1cfe
#
_entry.id   9533bd59582212c225cf30451ada1cfe
#
_cell.length_a   1.000
_cell.length_b   1.000
_cell.length_c   1.000
_cell.angle_alpha   90.00
_cell.angle_beta   90.00
_cell.angle_gamma   90.00
#
_symmetry.space_group_name_H-M   'P 1'
#
loop_
_entity.id
_entity.type
_entity.pdbx_description
1 polymer ?
#
loop_
_entity_poly.entity_id
_entity_poly.type
_entity_poly.pdbx_seq_one_letter_code
_entity_poly.pdbx_strand_id
1 'polypeptide(L)'
;MERQYCASTYIIDFNNAQTLLMYNKKLKKWLQPGGHIIGLETPIEAYIRESKEETGIDIKVIGPSFFEGQYEPIATERYINKVGDMIDIQYLSIPLSKEINSSEDNDVKWVNIKCLRDMKDIDEEIKVKVLSLYKKYK
;
A
#
# COMPACT_ATOMS: atom_id res chain seq x y z
N MET A 1 -21.45 -10.62 -9.38
CA MET A 1 -19.98 -10.49 -9.16
C MET A 1 -19.70 -10.71 -7.68
N GLU A 2 -18.88 -11.68 -7.38
CA GLU A 2 -18.54 -12.00 -6.00
C GLU A 2 -17.59 -10.95 -5.42
N ARG A 3 -17.87 -10.50 -4.18
CA ARG A 3 -17.02 -9.54 -3.50
C ARG A 3 -15.78 -10.23 -2.93
N GLN A 4 -14.64 -9.60 -3.10
CA GLN A 4 -13.37 -10.08 -2.59
C GLN A 4 -12.81 -9.10 -1.56
N TYR A 5 -11.96 -9.60 -0.67
CA TYR A 5 -11.33 -8.79 0.38
C TYR A 5 -9.82 -8.76 0.16
N CYS A 6 -9.30 -7.54 0.18
CA CYS A 6 -7.88 -7.26 -0.01
C CYS A 6 -7.37 -6.44 1.15
N ALA A 7 -6.06 -6.46 1.33
CA ALA A 7 -5.38 -5.56 2.26
C ALA A 7 -4.22 -4.92 1.54
N SER A 8 -4.02 -3.63 1.78
CA SER A 8 -2.94 -2.87 1.16
C SER A 8 -2.29 -1.94 2.17
N THR A 9 -1.16 -1.38 1.80
CA THR A 9 -0.43 -0.49 2.69
C THR A 9 0.19 0.67 1.93
N TYR A 10 0.12 1.85 2.54
CA TYR A 10 0.92 2.99 2.12
C TYR A 10 2.26 2.86 2.85
N ILE A 11 3.34 2.67 2.10
CA ILE A 11 4.68 2.51 2.65
C ILE A 11 5.39 3.85 2.53
N ILE A 12 5.71 4.46 3.67
CA ILE A 12 6.33 5.78 3.70
C ILE A 12 7.67 5.71 4.42
N ASP A 13 8.70 6.16 3.73
CA ASP A 13 10.01 6.41 4.32
C ASP A 13 10.03 7.87 4.76
N PHE A 14 9.79 8.10 6.05
CA PHE A 14 9.70 9.45 6.60
C PHE A 14 11.04 10.19 6.61
N ASN A 15 12.14 9.46 6.69
CA ASN A 15 13.48 10.07 6.71
C ASN A 15 13.87 10.68 5.36
N ASN A 16 13.44 10.04 4.28
CA ASN A 16 13.76 10.46 2.92
C ASN A 16 12.60 11.07 2.18
N ALA A 17 11.42 11.17 2.81
CA ALA A 17 10.19 11.68 2.23
C ALA A 17 9.84 10.98 0.91
N GLN A 18 9.79 9.65 0.96
CA GLN A 18 9.46 8.80 -0.20
C GLN A 18 8.34 7.84 0.12
N THR A 19 7.59 7.45 -0.90
CA THR A 19 6.60 6.39 -0.80
C THR A 19 6.85 5.34 -1.87
N LEU A 20 6.56 4.08 -1.56
CA LEU A 20 6.76 2.97 -2.48
C LEU A 20 5.49 2.71 -3.28
N LEU A 21 5.62 2.69 -4.59
CA LEU A 21 4.50 2.42 -5.50
C LEU A 21 4.87 1.33 -6.49
N MET A 22 3.87 0.58 -6.91
CA MET A 22 4.02 -0.42 -7.97
C MET A 22 3.01 -0.14 -9.09
N TYR A 23 3.41 -0.48 -10.31
CA TYR A 23 2.56 -0.28 -11.48
C TYR A 23 1.66 -1.49 -11.72
N ASN A 24 0.34 -1.27 -11.72
CA ASN A 24 -0.64 -2.31 -12.02
C ASN A 24 -0.94 -2.29 -13.53
N LYS A 25 -0.52 -3.32 -14.24
CA LYS A 25 -0.65 -3.40 -15.70
C LYS A 25 -2.10 -3.48 -16.18
N LYS A 26 -2.98 -4.10 -15.39
CA LYS A 26 -4.40 -4.24 -15.74
C LYS A 26 -5.12 -2.92 -15.64
N LEU A 27 -4.86 -2.15 -14.58
CA LEU A 27 -5.48 -0.86 -14.35
C LEU A 27 -4.71 0.29 -15.00
N LYS A 28 -3.47 0.05 -15.42
CA LYS A 28 -2.56 1.04 -16.01
C LYS A 28 -2.34 2.23 -15.07
N LYS A 29 -2.10 1.92 -13.79
CA LYS A 29 -1.93 2.91 -12.74
C LYS A 29 -0.88 2.48 -11.74
N TRP A 30 -0.24 3.47 -11.12
CA TRP A 30 0.62 3.27 -9.96
C TRP A 30 -0.24 3.17 -8.71
N LEU A 31 -0.02 2.13 -7.93
CA LEU A 31 -0.81 1.83 -6.73
C LEU A 31 0.12 1.48 -5.56
N GLN A 32 -0.43 1.55 -4.35
CA GLN A 32 0.24 1.01 -3.17
C GLN A 32 0.27 -0.53 -3.24
N PRO A 33 1.28 -1.18 -2.63
CA PRO A 33 1.34 -2.64 -2.58
C PRO A 33 0.22 -3.25 -1.75
N GLY A 34 -0.17 -4.46 -2.11
CA GLY A 34 -1.19 -5.22 -1.42
C GLY A 34 -1.80 -6.28 -2.31
N GLY A 35 -2.77 -7.01 -1.78
CA GLY A 35 -3.45 -8.05 -2.54
C GLY A 35 -4.52 -8.76 -1.74
N HIS A 36 -4.99 -9.88 -2.27
CA HIS A 36 -6.07 -10.64 -1.70
C HIS A 36 -5.70 -11.29 -0.37
N ILE A 37 -6.65 -11.27 0.56
CA ILE A 37 -6.54 -12.01 1.82
C ILE A 37 -6.85 -13.48 1.49
N ILE A 38 -5.94 -14.38 1.83
CA ILE A 38 -6.03 -15.80 1.51
C ILE A 38 -6.26 -16.61 2.79
N GLY A 39 -7.28 -17.49 2.75
CA GLY A 39 -7.56 -18.41 3.84
C GLY A 39 -7.78 -17.70 5.16
N LEU A 40 -7.00 -18.06 6.17
CA LEU A 40 -7.13 -17.53 7.53
C LEU A 40 -6.16 -16.38 7.84
N GLU A 41 -5.54 -15.80 6.83
CA GLU A 41 -4.68 -14.65 7.04
C GLU A 41 -5.46 -13.49 7.65
N THR A 42 -4.79 -12.75 8.57
CA THR A 42 -5.28 -11.43 8.95
C THR A 42 -4.99 -10.44 7.81
N PRO A 43 -5.67 -9.30 7.75
CA PRO A 43 -5.36 -8.29 6.74
C PRO A 43 -3.89 -7.87 6.77
N ILE A 44 -3.29 -7.69 7.95
CA ILE A 44 -1.89 -7.30 8.09
C ILE A 44 -0.96 -8.39 7.55
N GLU A 45 -1.21 -9.65 7.88
CA GLU A 45 -0.44 -10.77 7.33
C GLU A 45 -0.51 -10.83 5.81
N ALA A 46 -1.70 -10.59 5.26
CA ALA A 46 -1.92 -10.62 3.81
C ALA A 46 -1.10 -9.54 3.09
N TYR A 47 -1.16 -8.29 3.54
CA TYR A 47 -0.45 -7.23 2.84
C TYR A 47 1.08 -7.33 3.05
N ILE A 48 1.53 -7.83 4.19
CA ILE A 48 2.98 -8.06 4.42
C ILE A 48 3.49 -9.11 3.42
N ARG A 49 2.77 -10.20 3.27
CA ARG A 49 3.11 -11.25 2.29
C ARG A 49 3.12 -10.72 0.86
N GLU A 50 2.02 -10.09 0.45
CA GLU A 50 1.89 -9.55 -0.91
C GLU A 50 2.94 -8.49 -1.21
N SER A 51 3.16 -7.58 -0.28
CA SER A 51 4.14 -6.52 -0.42
C SER A 51 5.56 -7.08 -0.58
N LYS A 52 5.91 -8.11 0.18
CA LYS A 52 7.21 -8.77 0.07
C LYS A 52 7.39 -9.42 -1.31
N GLU A 53 6.36 -10.12 -1.79
CA GLU A 53 6.36 -10.74 -3.12
C GLU A 53 6.48 -9.69 -4.23
N GLU A 54 5.72 -8.60 -4.11
CA GLU A 54 5.65 -7.56 -5.14
C GLU A 54 6.87 -6.64 -5.17
N THR A 55 7.47 -6.37 -4.03
CA THR A 55 8.50 -5.33 -3.92
C THR A 55 9.84 -5.81 -3.37
N GLY A 56 9.85 -6.91 -2.61
CA GLY A 56 11.03 -7.37 -1.90
C GLY A 56 11.36 -6.59 -0.64
N ILE A 57 10.54 -5.62 -0.26
CA ILE A 57 10.78 -4.74 0.89
C ILE A 57 10.17 -5.35 2.16
N ASP A 58 10.96 -5.36 3.24
CA ASP A 58 10.47 -5.67 4.57
C ASP A 58 9.86 -4.42 5.18
N ILE A 59 8.68 -4.57 5.75
CA ILE A 59 7.90 -3.44 6.26
C ILE A 59 7.38 -3.71 7.67
N LYS A 60 7.04 -2.63 8.36
CA LYS A 60 6.45 -2.68 9.69
C LYS A 60 5.22 -1.79 9.70
N VAL A 61 4.08 -2.33 10.16
CA VAL A 61 2.86 -1.55 10.33
C VAL A 61 3.05 -0.51 11.43
N ILE A 62 2.53 0.69 11.18
CA ILE A 62 2.44 1.76 12.18
C ILE A 62 1.04 2.36 12.11
N GLY A 63 0.76 3.36 12.91
CA GLY A 63 -0.48 4.09 12.83
C GLY A 63 -1.40 3.84 14.03
N PRO A 64 -2.72 4.05 13.85
CA PRO A 64 -3.64 4.00 14.99
C PRO A 64 -3.60 2.67 15.71
N SER A 65 -3.56 2.72 17.04
CA SER A 65 -3.60 1.52 17.87
C SER A 65 -4.23 1.89 19.22
N PHE A 66 -5.20 1.09 19.65
CA PHE A 66 -5.77 1.22 21.00
C PHE A 66 -5.06 0.31 21.99
N PHE A 67 -4.43 -0.77 21.49
CA PHE A 67 -3.74 -1.74 22.32
C PHE A 67 -2.39 -2.05 21.70
N GLU A 68 -1.40 -2.29 22.54
CA GLU A 68 -0.06 -2.66 22.10
C GLU A 68 -0.10 -3.87 21.17
N GLY A 69 0.56 -3.76 20.02
CA GLY A 69 0.63 -4.83 19.02
C GLY A 69 -0.61 -5.00 18.16
N GLN A 70 -1.65 -4.19 18.38
CA GLN A 70 -2.86 -4.23 17.58
C GLN A 70 -3.04 -2.90 16.85
N TYR A 71 -3.04 -2.94 15.53
CA TYR A 71 -3.13 -1.77 14.68
C TYR A 71 -4.44 -1.74 13.94
N GLU A 72 -5.01 -0.55 13.81
CA GLU A 72 -6.22 -0.34 13.05
C GLU A 72 -5.90 0.10 11.63
N PRO A 73 -6.77 -0.22 10.67
CA PRO A 73 -6.62 0.32 9.33
C PRO A 73 -6.81 1.83 9.33
N ILE A 74 -6.15 2.51 8.42
CA ILE A 74 -6.34 3.95 8.23
C ILE A 74 -7.58 4.24 7.39
N ALA A 75 -8.02 3.29 6.59
CA ALA A 75 -9.20 3.40 5.75
C ALA A 75 -9.68 2.02 5.32
N THR A 76 -10.95 1.91 4.98
CA THR A 76 -11.52 0.75 4.33
C THR A 76 -12.36 1.26 3.18
N GLU A 77 -12.05 0.82 1.97
CA GLU A 77 -12.69 1.32 0.76
C GLU A 77 -13.21 0.20 -0.12
N ARG A 78 -14.32 0.47 -0.78
CA ARG A 78 -14.89 -0.43 -1.77
C ARG A 78 -14.59 0.07 -3.16
N TYR A 79 -14.05 -0.82 -3.99
CA TYR A 79 -13.77 -0.54 -5.38
C TYR A 79 -14.58 -1.47 -6.27
N ILE A 80 -15.27 -0.90 -7.25
CA ILE A 80 -15.90 -1.66 -8.32
C ILE A 80 -15.25 -1.16 -9.61
N ASN A 81 -14.44 -2.01 -10.22
CA ASN A 81 -13.71 -1.68 -11.44
C ASN A 81 -13.64 -2.91 -12.34
N LYS A 82 -12.85 -2.80 -13.42
CA LYS A 82 -12.71 -3.91 -14.38
C LYS A 82 -12.01 -5.14 -13.82
N VAL A 83 -11.39 -5.04 -12.64
CA VAL A 83 -10.77 -6.18 -11.95
C VAL A 83 -11.81 -6.92 -11.11
N GLY A 84 -12.81 -6.22 -10.56
CA GLY A 84 -13.87 -6.81 -9.79
C GLY A 84 -14.49 -5.90 -8.75
N ASP A 85 -15.24 -6.49 -7.83
CA ASP A 85 -15.82 -5.84 -6.65
C ASP A 85 -14.97 -6.21 -5.44
N MET A 86 -14.28 -5.23 -4.87
CA MET A 86 -13.31 -5.46 -3.79
C MET A 86 -13.52 -4.52 -2.63
N ILE A 87 -13.31 -5.05 -1.41
CA ILE A 87 -13.13 -4.26 -0.20
C ILE A 87 -11.63 -4.26 0.10
N ASP A 88 -11.03 -3.09 0.15
CA ASP A 88 -9.60 -2.90 0.42
C ASP A 88 -9.42 -2.31 1.82
N ILE A 89 -8.77 -3.07 2.69
CA ILE A 89 -8.47 -2.65 4.07
C ILE A 89 -7.05 -2.08 4.05
N GLN A 90 -6.92 -0.79 4.31
CA GLN A 90 -5.68 -0.04 4.09
C GLN A 90 -4.96 0.30 5.38
N TYR A 91 -3.66 0.12 5.38
CA TYR A 91 -2.77 0.35 6.53
C TYR A 91 -1.64 1.31 6.16
N LEU A 92 -0.97 1.83 7.18
CA LEU A 92 0.27 2.60 7.03
C LEU A 92 1.43 1.77 7.54
N SER A 93 2.51 1.73 6.76
CA SER A 93 3.72 0.99 7.11
C SER A 93 4.97 1.82 6.83
N ILE A 94 6.05 1.47 7.51
CA ILE A 94 7.38 2.02 7.23
C ILE A 94 8.28 0.93 6.69
N PRO A 95 9.26 1.27 5.84
CA PRO A 95 10.21 0.28 5.35
C PRO A 95 11.24 -0.08 6.42
N LEU A 96 11.56 -1.37 6.52
CA LEU A 96 12.68 -1.86 7.30
C LEU A 96 13.90 -2.10 6.40
N SER A 97 13.69 -2.11 5.09
CA SER A 97 14.72 -2.21 4.07
C SER A 97 14.34 -1.32 2.90
N LYS A 98 15.29 -0.98 2.03
CA LYS A 98 15.04 -0.05 0.92
C LYS A 98 15.30 -0.66 -0.45
N GLU A 99 15.97 -1.80 -0.51
CA GLU A 99 16.33 -2.42 -1.78
C GLU A 99 15.14 -3.15 -2.39
N ILE A 100 14.75 -2.71 -3.58
CA ILE A 100 13.66 -3.33 -4.33
C ILE A 100 14.18 -4.63 -4.95
N ASN A 101 13.50 -5.73 -4.64
CA ASN A 101 13.83 -7.06 -5.18
C ASN A 101 12.55 -7.88 -5.28
N SER A 102 11.77 -7.59 -6.33
CA SER A 102 10.49 -8.25 -6.54
C SER A 102 10.69 -9.70 -6.99
N SER A 103 9.94 -10.63 -6.41
CA SER A 103 9.85 -12.00 -6.90
C SER A 103 8.91 -12.12 -8.10
N GLU A 104 8.18 -11.06 -8.38
CA GLU A 104 7.29 -10.92 -9.53
C GLU A 104 7.87 -9.90 -10.50
N ASP A 105 7.48 -9.97 -11.77
CA ASP A 105 7.93 -9.01 -12.77
C ASP A 105 7.06 -7.74 -12.71
N ASN A 106 7.26 -6.94 -11.68
CA ASN A 106 6.53 -5.70 -11.46
C ASN A 106 7.46 -4.50 -11.52
N ASP A 107 6.93 -3.40 -12.07
CA ASP A 107 7.59 -2.10 -11.96
C ASP A 107 7.29 -1.54 -10.58
N VAL A 108 8.34 -1.34 -9.79
CA VAL A 108 8.26 -0.83 -8.42
C VAL A 108 9.25 0.31 -8.28
N LYS A 109 8.84 1.39 -7.64
CA LYS A 109 9.76 2.51 -7.41
C LYS A 109 9.46 3.28 -6.13
N TRP A 110 10.50 3.84 -5.55
CA TRP A 110 10.40 4.87 -4.53
C TRP A 110 10.14 6.21 -5.22
N VAL A 111 9.07 6.87 -4.80
CA VAL A 111 8.66 8.16 -5.36
C VAL A 111 8.81 9.22 -4.30
N ASN A 112 9.47 10.32 -4.65
CA ASN A 112 9.59 11.46 -3.76
C ASN A 112 8.18 12.03 -3.52
N ILE A 113 7.80 12.18 -2.25
CA ILE A 113 6.43 12.61 -1.90
C ILE A 113 6.09 13.97 -2.51
N LYS A 114 7.04 14.89 -2.55
CA LYS A 114 6.81 16.20 -3.18
C LYS A 114 6.58 16.13 -4.69
N CYS A 115 6.94 15.01 -5.33
CA CYS A 115 6.74 14.82 -6.78
C CYS A 115 5.41 14.15 -7.11
N LEU A 116 4.67 13.68 -6.11
CA LEU A 116 3.39 13.00 -6.34
C LEU A 116 2.38 13.87 -7.07
N ARG A 117 2.36 15.16 -6.75
CA ARG A 117 1.40 16.10 -7.35
C ARG A 117 1.44 16.08 -8.87
N ASP A 118 2.63 16.01 -9.43
CA ASP A 118 2.85 16.07 -10.88
C ASP A 118 2.90 14.68 -11.52
N MET A 119 2.78 13.64 -10.74
CA MET A 119 2.83 12.27 -11.24
C MET A 119 1.56 11.92 -12.01
N LYS A 120 1.73 11.23 -13.15
CA LYS A 120 0.62 10.74 -13.98
C LYS A 120 0.35 9.27 -13.69
N ASP A 121 -0.81 8.80 -14.13
CA ASP A 121 -1.24 7.42 -13.99
C ASP A 121 -1.31 6.96 -12.54
N ILE A 122 -1.78 7.85 -11.67
CA ILE A 122 -2.02 7.58 -10.27
C ILE A 122 -3.28 8.35 -9.84
N ASP A 123 -4.14 7.72 -9.05
CA ASP A 123 -5.37 8.35 -8.58
C ASP A 123 -5.06 9.48 -7.59
N GLU A 124 -5.82 10.58 -7.71
CA GLU A 124 -5.69 11.72 -6.80
C GLU A 124 -5.87 11.32 -5.34
N GLU A 125 -6.75 10.37 -5.08
CA GLU A 125 -7.02 9.84 -3.76
C GLU A 125 -5.75 9.28 -3.09
N ILE A 126 -4.93 8.55 -3.85
CA ILE A 126 -3.66 8.01 -3.33
C ILE A 126 -2.70 9.16 -3.00
N LYS A 127 -2.61 10.17 -3.87
CA LYS A 127 -1.77 11.34 -3.62
C LYS A 127 -2.16 12.06 -2.33
N VAL A 128 -3.45 12.30 -2.16
CA VAL A 128 -3.99 12.99 -0.98
C VAL A 128 -3.71 12.19 0.28
N LYS A 129 -3.94 10.88 0.26
CA LYS A 129 -3.70 10.02 1.41
C LYS A 129 -2.24 9.98 1.81
N VAL A 130 -1.33 9.81 0.86
CA VAL A 130 0.10 9.78 1.14
C VAL A 130 0.56 11.10 1.76
N LEU A 131 0.16 12.22 1.17
CA LEU A 131 0.50 13.55 1.70
C LEU A 131 -0.04 13.76 3.10
N SER A 132 -1.29 13.38 3.34
CA SER A 132 -1.94 13.50 4.64
C SER A 132 -1.25 12.64 5.70
N LEU A 133 -0.94 11.39 5.37
CA LEU A 133 -0.25 10.46 6.28
C LEU A 133 1.16 10.94 6.60
N TYR A 134 1.87 11.42 5.58
CA TYR A 134 3.22 11.97 5.77
C TYR A 134 3.21 13.12 6.76
N LYS A 135 2.27 14.05 6.63
CA LYS A 135 2.14 15.19 7.55
C LYS A 135 1.77 14.76 8.96
N LYS A 136 0.84 13.81 9.07
CA LYS A 136 0.30 13.39 10.37
C LYS A 136 1.31 12.61 11.21
N TYR A 137 2.10 11.74 10.58
CA TYR A 137 3.01 10.82 11.28
C TYR A 137 4.49 11.21 11.16
N LYS A 138 4.77 12.27 10.48
CA LYS A 138 6.12 12.79 10.31
C LYS A 138 6.79 13.15 11.64
#